data_92290985484c7e35f81772345f7bb944
#
_entry.id   92290985484c7e35f81772345f7bb944
#
_cell.length_a   1.000
_cell.length_b   1.000
_cell.length_c   1.000
_cell.angle_alpha   90.00
_cell.angle_beta   90.00
_cell.angle_gamma   90.00
#
_symmetry.space_group_name_H-M   'P 1'
#
loop_
_entity.id
_entity.type
_entity.pdbx_description
1 polymer ?
#
loop_
_entity_poly.entity_id
_entity_poly.type
_entity_poly.pdbx_seq_one_letter_code
_entity_poly.pdbx_strand_id
1 'polypeptide(L)'
;YKSWALKESKKDIGDCSSVARDRIIQRIDNSIKRINKGIDIVVSDDLIFDAFKMANLAMLMQMVHGSDFSKNIKNKDEVEFLAPDYASEKYSDFNWRPFQLAFFLLTIESLINKDSQDRNTVDLIWFPTGGGKTEAYLAVSAFELLYRRMILKESGAGTVVIKRYSLRLLTAQQFQRAAILICACEKLRRD
;
A
#
# COMPACT_ATOMS: atom_id res chain seq x y z
N TYR A 1 14.83 11.51 5.23
CA TYR A 1 14.20 11.35 6.55
C TYR A 1 15.22 11.01 7.65
N LYS A 2 16.13 10.02 7.42
CA LYS A 2 17.16 9.62 8.41
C LYS A 2 18.08 10.80 8.79
N SER A 3 18.58 11.55 7.83
CA SER A 3 19.43 12.71 8.09
C SER A 3 18.72 13.82 8.86
N TRP A 4 17.44 14.06 8.58
CA TRP A 4 16.62 14.98 9.36
C TRP A 4 16.45 14.47 10.81
N ALA A 5 16.09 13.21 10.99
CA ALA A 5 15.90 12.61 12.31
C ALA A 5 17.17 12.67 13.18
N LEU A 6 18.34 12.41 12.56
CA LEU A 6 19.65 12.54 13.23
C LEU A 6 19.98 14.00 13.60
N LYS A 7 19.58 14.97 12.77
CA LYS A 7 19.75 16.38 13.07
C LYS A 7 18.86 16.81 14.25
N GLU A 8 17.58 16.39 14.23
CA GLU A 8 16.65 16.70 15.31
C GLU A 8 17.05 16.04 16.63
N SER A 9 17.64 14.82 16.59
CA SER A 9 18.09 14.12 17.80
C SER A 9 19.22 14.80 18.55
N LYS A 10 19.95 15.73 17.90
CA LYS A 10 21.04 16.49 18.53
C LYS A 10 20.57 17.75 19.25
N LYS A 11 19.30 18.12 19.12
CA LYS A 11 18.75 19.28 19.85
C LYS A 11 18.65 18.92 21.33
N ASP A 12 19.02 19.88 22.17
CA ASP A 12 18.84 19.74 23.62
C ASP A 12 17.36 19.83 23.97
N ILE A 13 16.83 18.76 24.58
CA ILE A 13 15.41 18.65 24.97
C ILE A 13 15.25 18.28 26.45
N GLY A 14 16.33 18.38 27.24
CA GLY A 14 16.35 18.07 28.66
C GLY A 14 16.42 16.55 28.93
N ASP A 15 16.81 16.18 30.15
CA ASP A 15 17.17 14.81 30.53
C ASP A 15 16.01 13.80 30.46
N CYS A 16 14.79 14.20 30.83
CA CYS A 16 13.62 13.30 30.82
C CYS A 16 13.20 12.81 29.43
N SER A 17 13.62 13.48 28.37
CA SER A 17 13.25 13.20 27.00
C SER A 17 14.30 12.39 26.22
N SER A 18 15.52 12.21 26.77
CA SER A 18 16.60 11.48 26.11
C SER A 18 16.24 10.01 25.83
N VAL A 19 15.67 9.30 26.78
CA VAL A 19 15.23 7.90 26.63
C VAL A 19 14.12 7.77 25.58
N ALA A 20 13.17 8.70 25.55
CA ALA A 20 12.10 8.70 24.57
C ALA A 20 12.64 9.00 23.15
N ARG A 21 13.56 9.95 23.04
CA ARG A 21 14.28 10.27 21.82
C ARG A 21 15.00 9.06 21.26
N ASP A 22 15.81 8.38 22.06
CA ASP A 22 16.61 7.24 21.66
C ASP A 22 15.73 6.08 21.18
N ARG A 23 14.60 5.83 21.85
CA ARG A 23 13.57 4.89 21.39
C ARG A 23 13.00 5.27 20.00
N ILE A 24 12.72 6.55 19.76
CA ILE A 24 12.20 7.01 18.48
C ILE A 24 13.23 6.80 17.39
N ILE A 25 14.50 7.18 17.63
CA ILE A 25 15.58 6.98 16.68
C ILE A 25 15.78 5.50 16.35
N GLN A 26 15.75 4.63 17.35
CA GLN A 26 15.84 3.18 17.14
C GLN A 26 14.68 2.64 16.28
N ARG A 27 13.44 3.12 16.50
CA ARG A 27 12.28 2.75 15.68
C ARG A 27 12.42 3.23 14.23
N ILE A 28 12.94 4.44 14.03
CA ILE A 28 13.25 4.98 12.71
C ILE A 28 14.29 4.12 12.01
N ASP A 29 15.39 3.77 12.66
CA ASP A 29 16.42 2.93 12.08
C ASP A 29 15.91 1.52 11.73
N ASN A 30 15.09 0.93 12.58
CA ASN A 30 14.46 -0.37 12.30
C ASN A 30 13.51 -0.27 11.08
N SER A 31 12.70 0.79 10.99
CA SER A 31 11.83 0.99 9.83
C SER A 31 12.63 1.16 8.54
N ILE A 32 13.74 1.91 8.59
CA ILE A 32 14.64 2.08 7.43
C ILE A 32 15.26 0.75 7.01
N LYS A 33 15.70 -0.08 7.95
CA LYS A 33 16.23 -1.43 7.65
C LYS A 33 15.17 -2.30 6.96
N ARG A 34 13.94 -2.29 7.46
CA ARG A 34 12.83 -3.04 6.86
C ARG A 34 12.49 -2.53 5.45
N ILE A 35 12.47 -1.21 5.24
CA ILE A 35 12.23 -0.62 3.91
C ILE A 35 13.33 -1.04 2.93
N ASN A 36 14.61 -0.90 3.31
CA ASN A 36 15.72 -1.31 2.46
C ASN A 36 15.67 -2.79 2.13
N LYS A 37 15.37 -3.64 3.11
CA LYS A 37 15.19 -5.07 2.88
C LYS A 37 14.04 -5.37 1.90
N GLY A 38 12.92 -4.64 2.00
CA GLY A 38 11.82 -4.74 1.03
C GLY A 38 12.24 -4.31 -0.38
N ILE A 39 13.04 -3.26 -0.51
CA ILE A 39 13.61 -2.84 -1.79
C ILE A 39 14.52 -3.93 -2.37
N ASP A 40 15.46 -4.43 -1.57
CA ASP A 40 16.40 -5.48 -1.99
C ASP A 40 15.66 -6.72 -2.48
N ILE A 41 14.60 -7.13 -1.78
CA ILE A 41 13.76 -8.26 -2.15
C ILE A 41 13.05 -8.01 -3.49
N VAL A 42 12.44 -6.85 -3.66
CA VAL A 42 11.73 -6.49 -4.91
C VAL A 42 12.68 -6.46 -6.10
N VAL A 43 13.92 -5.99 -5.91
CA VAL A 43 14.90 -5.86 -7.00
C VAL A 43 15.58 -7.19 -7.32
N SER A 44 15.69 -8.11 -6.36
CA SER A 44 16.44 -9.36 -6.51
C SER A 44 15.62 -10.56 -7.00
N ASP A 45 14.28 -10.45 -7.02
CA ASP A 45 13.39 -11.56 -7.41
C ASP A 45 12.37 -11.09 -8.45
N ASP A 46 12.45 -11.65 -9.65
CA ASP A 46 11.63 -11.26 -10.81
C ASP A 46 10.13 -11.48 -10.54
N LEU A 47 9.76 -12.56 -9.84
CA LEU A 47 8.36 -12.86 -9.55
C LEU A 47 7.79 -11.84 -8.54
N ILE A 48 8.57 -11.47 -7.53
CA ILE A 48 8.18 -10.45 -6.56
C ILE A 48 8.12 -9.08 -7.23
N PHE A 49 9.07 -8.78 -8.13
CA PHE A 49 9.07 -7.55 -8.92
C PHE A 49 7.82 -7.45 -9.80
N ASP A 50 7.44 -8.53 -10.48
CA ASP A 50 6.23 -8.56 -11.30
C ASP A 50 4.96 -8.40 -10.45
N ALA A 51 4.87 -9.07 -9.30
CA ALA A 51 3.77 -8.87 -8.37
C ALA A 51 3.69 -7.42 -7.87
N PHE A 52 4.84 -6.80 -7.61
CA PHE A 52 4.94 -5.40 -7.19
C PHE A 52 4.47 -4.46 -8.31
N LYS A 53 4.89 -4.67 -9.56
CA LYS A 53 4.42 -3.91 -10.73
C LYS A 53 2.91 -4.04 -10.92
N MET A 54 2.42 -5.27 -10.90
CA MET A 54 0.98 -5.53 -11.04
C MET A 54 0.16 -4.88 -9.91
N ALA A 55 0.66 -4.90 -8.67
CA ALA A 55 0.00 -4.22 -7.56
C ALA A 55 -0.05 -2.70 -7.77
N ASN A 56 1.01 -2.09 -8.28
CA ASN A 56 1.03 -0.67 -8.63
C ASN A 56 0.03 -0.36 -9.75
N LEU A 57 -0.04 -1.19 -10.78
CA LEU A 57 -1.01 -1.02 -11.88
C LEU A 57 -2.45 -1.20 -11.37
N ALA A 58 -2.72 -2.20 -10.51
CA ALA A 58 -4.03 -2.38 -9.89
C ALA A 58 -4.45 -1.16 -9.06
N MET A 59 -3.51 -0.53 -8.36
CA MET A 59 -3.75 0.70 -7.62
C MET A 59 -4.07 1.88 -8.54
N LEU A 60 -3.35 2.03 -9.65
CA LEU A 60 -3.66 3.05 -10.65
C LEU A 60 -5.07 2.84 -11.23
N MET A 61 -5.40 1.61 -11.62
CA MET A 61 -6.75 1.26 -12.09
C MET A 61 -7.81 1.59 -11.04
N GLN A 62 -7.57 1.25 -9.78
CA GLN A 62 -8.49 1.54 -8.68
C GLN A 62 -8.72 3.05 -8.51
N MET A 63 -7.68 3.86 -8.63
CA MET A 63 -7.76 5.32 -8.47
C MET A 63 -8.49 5.95 -9.66
N VAL A 64 -8.18 5.54 -10.88
CA VAL A 64 -8.83 6.01 -12.12
C VAL A 64 -10.33 5.70 -12.08
N HIS A 65 -10.69 4.43 -11.89
CA HIS A 65 -12.10 4.03 -11.89
C HIS A 65 -12.87 4.60 -10.68
N GLY A 66 -12.22 4.74 -9.52
CA GLY A 66 -12.83 5.40 -8.35
C GLY A 66 -13.14 6.87 -8.60
N SER A 67 -12.28 7.58 -9.33
CA SER A 67 -12.48 8.98 -9.74
C SER A 67 -13.61 9.11 -10.75
N ASP A 68 -13.59 8.29 -11.79
CA ASP A 68 -14.57 8.33 -12.88
C ASP A 68 -15.98 7.94 -12.39
N PHE A 69 -16.08 6.92 -11.53
CA PHE A 69 -17.33 6.55 -10.87
C PHE A 69 -17.94 7.73 -10.09
N SER A 70 -17.12 8.46 -9.35
CA SER A 70 -17.58 9.61 -8.57
C SER A 70 -18.07 10.77 -9.43
N LYS A 71 -17.52 10.93 -10.65
CA LYS A 71 -17.97 11.95 -11.62
C LYS A 71 -19.24 11.53 -12.32
N ASN A 72 -19.34 10.27 -12.72
CA ASN A 72 -20.45 9.73 -13.54
C ASN A 72 -21.76 9.57 -12.74
N ILE A 73 -21.70 9.31 -11.43
CA ILE A 73 -22.90 9.35 -10.57
C ILE A 73 -23.56 10.73 -10.59
N LYS A 74 -22.80 11.81 -10.81
CA LYS A 74 -23.33 13.18 -10.88
C LYS A 74 -23.95 13.49 -12.23
N ASN A 75 -23.46 12.86 -13.31
CA ASN A 75 -23.97 13.02 -14.66
C ASN A 75 -24.72 11.73 -15.01
N LYS A 76 -26.04 11.77 -15.00
CA LYS A 76 -26.94 10.62 -15.28
C LYS A 76 -26.91 10.11 -16.73
N ASP A 77 -25.92 10.46 -17.51
CA ASP A 77 -25.79 10.05 -18.91
C ASP A 77 -25.25 8.62 -19.01
N GLU A 78 -25.74 7.87 -19.99
CA GLU A 78 -25.21 6.56 -20.38
C GLU A 78 -23.75 6.75 -20.81
N VAL A 79 -22.81 6.29 -19.98
CA VAL A 79 -21.38 6.36 -20.28
C VAL A 79 -20.97 5.07 -20.96
N GLU A 80 -20.56 5.16 -22.21
CA GLU A 80 -19.90 4.06 -22.89
C GLU A 80 -18.59 3.73 -22.17
N PHE A 81 -18.47 2.50 -21.70
CA PHE A 81 -17.32 2.04 -20.92
C PHE A 81 -16.15 1.69 -21.86
N LEU A 82 -15.38 2.69 -22.25
CA LEU A 82 -14.10 2.47 -22.92
C LEU A 82 -13.02 2.19 -21.87
N ALA A 83 -12.25 1.12 -22.07
CA ALA A 83 -11.11 0.82 -21.20
C ALA A 83 -10.09 1.98 -21.27
N PRO A 84 -9.70 2.59 -20.13
CA PRO A 84 -8.74 3.67 -20.15
C PRO A 84 -7.36 3.20 -20.60
N ASP A 85 -6.66 4.06 -21.34
CA ASP A 85 -5.22 3.92 -21.51
C ASP A 85 -4.51 4.41 -20.25
N TYR A 86 -4.11 3.46 -19.38
CA TYR A 86 -3.45 3.76 -18.10
C TYR A 86 -2.05 4.36 -18.24
N ALA A 87 -1.43 4.27 -19.43
CA ALA A 87 -0.15 4.91 -19.74
C ALA A 87 -0.30 6.40 -20.13
N SER A 88 -1.53 6.88 -20.29
CA SER A 88 -1.81 8.26 -20.69
C SER A 88 -1.30 9.26 -19.67
N GLU A 89 -0.70 10.36 -20.16
CA GLU A 89 -0.21 11.48 -19.33
C GLU A 89 -1.28 12.10 -18.42
N LYS A 90 -2.57 11.98 -18.75
CA LYS A 90 -3.67 12.46 -17.93
C LYS A 90 -3.71 11.81 -16.53
N TYR A 91 -3.02 10.70 -16.35
CA TYR A 91 -2.93 9.97 -15.08
C TYR A 91 -1.60 10.19 -14.35
N SER A 92 -0.73 11.06 -14.85
CA SER A 92 0.58 11.39 -14.25
C SER A 92 0.50 11.95 -12.83
N ASP A 93 -0.65 12.52 -12.44
CA ASP A 93 -0.89 13.04 -11.09
C ASP A 93 -1.16 11.95 -10.05
N PHE A 94 -1.41 10.70 -10.47
CA PHE A 94 -1.59 9.58 -9.56
C PHE A 94 -0.24 9.05 -9.05
N ASN A 95 0.33 9.76 -8.08
CA ASN A 95 1.62 9.43 -7.49
C ASN A 95 1.50 8.94 -6.05
N TRP A 96 2.39 8.04 -5.67
CA TRP A 96 2.54 7.62 -4.28
C TRP A 96 3.00 8.80 -3.40
N ARG A 97 2.35 8.98 -2.27
CA ARG A 97 2.94 9.78 -1.19
C ARG A 97 4.09 9.00 -0.57
N PRO A 98 5.20 9.64 -0.17
CA PRO A 98 6.37 8.93 0.34
C PRO A 98 6.07 7.91 1.44
N PHE A 99 5.19 8.23 2.37
CA PHE A 99 4.84 7.32 3.46
C PHE A 99 4.05 6.09 3.00
N GLN A 100 3.25 6.20 1.94
CA GLN A 100 2.47 5.08 1.39
C GLN A 100 3.40 4.04 0.78
N LEU A 101 4.33 4.49 -0.07
CA LEU A 101 5.33 3.62 -0.68
C LEU A 101 6.28 3.03 0.38
N ALA A 102 6.72 3.85 1.35
CA ALA A 102 7.55 3.38 2.46
C ALA A 102 6.86 2.30 3.28
N PHE A 103 5.56 2.46 3.59
CA PHE A 103 4.79 1.44 4.28
C PHE A 103 4.64 0.16 3.46
N PHE A 104 4.37 0.29 2.17
CA PHE A 104 4.27 -0.85 1.28
C PHE A 104 5.57 -1.65 1.24
N LEU A 105 6.72 -1.01 1.01
CA LEU A 105 8.03 -1.65 1.00
C LEU A 105 8.40 -2.28 2.35
N LEU A 106 8.08 -1.62 3.45
CA LEU A 106 8.34 -2.10 4.80
C LEU A 106 7.63 -3.42 5.10
N THR A 107 6.48 -3.68 4.49
CA THR A 107 5.68 -4.89 4.76
C THR A 107 6.05 -6.07 3.87
N ILE A 108 6.74 -5.88 2.75
CA ILE A 108 7.00 -6.92 1.74
C ILE A 108 7.65 -8.17 2.34
N GLU A 109 8.72 -8.01 3.13
CA GLU A 109 9.39 -9.18 3.71
C GLU A 109 8.46 -10.03 4.56
N SER A 110 7.67 -9.40 5.43
CA SER A 110 6.74 -10.13 6.30
C SER A 110 5.59 -10.80 5.55
N LEU A 111 5.28 -10.35 4.34
CA LEU A 111 4.27 -10.98 3.48
C LEU A 111 4.80 -12.24 2.82
N ILE A 112 6.02 -12.20 2.29
CA ILE A 112 6.59 -13.28 1.48
C ILE A 112 7.34 -14.34 2.30
N ASN A 113 8.00 -13.94 3.39
CA ASN A 113 8.79 -14.82 4.24
C ASN A 113 8.00 -15.24 5.48
N LYS A 114 7.61 -16.52 5.53
CA LYS A 114 6.84 -17.08 6.66
C LYS A 114 7.63 -17.11 7.97
N ASP A 115 8.95 -17.12 7.90
CA ASP A 115 9.85 -17.19 9.06
C ASP A 115 10.34 -15.79 9.49
N SER A 116 9.86 -14.74 8.84
CA SER A 116 10.22 -13.36 9.22
C SER A 116 9.75 -13.04 10.63
N GLN A 117 10.66 -12.51 11.45
CA GLN A 117 10.33 -12.02 12.80
C GLN A 117 9.31 -10.87 12.76
N ASP A 118 9.29 -10.11 11.66
CA ASP A 118 8.36 -8.99 11.46
C ASP A 118 6.90 -9.43 11.27
N ARG A 119 6.63 -10.72 11.02
CA ARG A 119 5.24 -11.25 10.97
C ARG A 119 4.49 -11.10 12.29
N ASN A 120 5.20 -11.05 13.41
CA ASN A 120 4.63 -10.84 14.73
C ASN A 120 4.57 -9.36 15.12
N THR A 121 4.94 -8.46 14.20
CA THR A 121 4.94 -7.01 14.43
C THR A 121 3.63 -6.40 13.93
N VAL A 122 3.01 -5.58 14.77
CA VAL A 122 1.86 -4.75 14.38
C VAL A 122 2.38 -3.41 13.89
N ASP A 123 2.22 -3.15 12.60
CA ASP A 123 2.61 -1.88 11.99
C ASP A 123 1.46 -0.86 12.09
N LEU A 124 1.74 0.30 12.65
CA LEU A 124 0.80 1.39 12.82
C LEU A 124 1.13 2.56 11.88
N ILE A 125 0.19 2.91 11.01
CA ILE A 125 0.28 4.17 10.25
C ILE A 125 -0.42 5.27 11.05
N TRP A 126 0.38 6.18 11.59
CA TRP A 126 -0.10 7.38 12.26
C TRP A 126 -0.07 8.57 11.30
N PHE A 127 -1.23 8.92 10.76
CA PHE A 127 -1.37 10.04 9.80
C PHE A 127 -2.74 10.68 9.96
N PRO A 128 -2.91 12.00 9.70
CA PRO A 128 -4.21 12.67 9.78
C PRO A 128 -5.27 12.00 8.92
N THR A 129 -6.54 12.19 9.28
CA THR A 129 -7.69 11.74 8.49
C THR A 129 -7.65 12.41 7.11
N GLY A 130 -7.98 11.69 6.05
CA GLY A 130 -7.85 12.18 4.67
C GLY A 130 -6.42 12.17 4.11
N GLY A 131 -5.41 11.77 4.90
CA GLY A 131 -4.01 11.72 4.47
C GLY A 131 -3.64 10.62 3.49
N GLY A 132 -4.57 9.74 3.07
CA GLY A 132 -4.30 8.70 2.08
C GLY A 132 -3.81 7.38 2.68
N LYS A 133 -4.13 7.08 3.95
CA LYS A 133 -3.77 5.79 4.58
C LYS A 133 -4.38 4.58 3.88
N THR A 134 -5.58 4.75 3.32
CA THR A 134 -6.31 3.66 2.66
C THR A 134 -5.55 3.14 1.44
N GLU A 135 -4.91 4.01 0.68
CA GLU A 135 -4.09 3.64 -0.47
C GLU A 135 -2.94 2.71 -0.08
N ALA A 136 -2.26 2.99 1.04
CA ALA A 136 -1.20 2.14 1.55
C ALA A 136 -1.70 0.71 1.88
N TYR A 137 -2.85 0.60 2.56
CA TYR A 137 -3.46 -0.72 2.86
C TYR A 137 -3.95 -1.45 1.62
N LEU A 138 -4.48 -0.71 0.64
CA LEU A 138 -4.94 -1.28 -0.62
C LEU A 138 -3.76 -1.81 -1.44
N ALA A 139 -2.62 -1.10 -1.48
CA ALA A 139 -1.42 -1.57 -2.16
C ALA A 139 -0.89 -2.89 -1.59
N VAL A 140 -0.77 -2.97 -0.27
CA VAL A 140 -0.38 -4.20 0.43
C VAL A 140 -1.37 -5.34 0.11
N SER A 141 -2.68 -5.02 0.07
CA SER A 141 -3.71 -6.01 -0.26
C SER A 141 -3.60 -6.50 -1.70
N ALA A 142 -3.36 -5.59 -2.66
CA ALA A 142 -3.19 -5.94 -4.07
C ALA A 142 -1.96 -6.84 -4.27
N PHE A 143 -0.84 -6.47 -3.65
CA PHE A 143 0.39 -7.25 -3.72
C PHE A 143 0.17 -8.67 -3.21
N GLU A 144 -0.39 -8.83 -2.01
CA GLU A 144 -0.60 -10.14 -1.41
C GLU A 144 -1.58 -11.00 -2.24
N LEU A 145 -2.64 -10.39 -2.78
CA LEU A 145 -3.60 -11.08 -3.66
C LEU A 145 -2.92 -11.62 -4.92
N LEU A 146 -2.13 -10.78 -5.59
CA LEU A 146 -1.46 -11.12 -6.85
C LEU A 146 -0.31 -12.10 -6.61
N TYR A 147 0.59 -11.79 -5.67
CA TYR A 147 1.73 -12.62 -5.32
C TYR A 147 1.32 -14.05 -4.92
N ARG A 148 0.32 -14.16 -4.04
CA ARG A 148 -0.21 -15.46 -3.63
C ARG A 148 -0.77 -16.27 -4.81
N ARG A 149 -1.44 -15.61 -5.75
CA ARG A 149 -1.95 -16.25 -6.97
C ARG A 149 -0.83 -16.68 -7.92
N MET A 150 0.22 -15.88 -8.05
CA MET A 150 1.38 -16.21 -8.89
C MET A 150 2.10 -17.44 -8.35
N ILE A 151 2.26 -17.58 -7.04
CA ILE A 151 2.96 -18.72 -6.42
C ILE A 151 2.07 -19.97 -6.32
N LEU A 152 0.87 -19.81 -5.76
CA LEU A 152 0.00 -20.94 -5.38
C LEU A 152 -1.04 -21.28 -6.44
N LYS A 153 -1.17 -20.45 -7.47
CA LYS A 153 -2.16 -20.60 -8.55
C LYS A 153 -3.57 -20.82 -7.96
N GLU A 154 -4.24 -21.90 -8.32
CA GLU A 154 -5.60 -22.19 -7.82
C GLU A 154 -5.64 -22.47 -6.31
N SER A 155 -4.61 -23.08 -5.75
CA SER A 155 -4.52 -23.34 -4.30
C SER A 155 -4.36 -22.04 -3.49
N GLY A 156 -4.01 -20.92 -4.13
CA GLY A 156 -3.99 -19.59 -3.53
C GLY A 156 -5.38 -18.96 -3.33
N ALA A 157 -6.47 -19.67 -3.67
CA ALA A 157 -7.84 -19.19 -3.43
C ALA A 157 -8.15 -19.10 -1.93
N GLY A 158 -9.10 -18.23 -1.58
CA GLY A 158 -9.57 -18.04 -0.21
C GLY A 158 -9.33 -16.64 0.33
N THR A 159 -9.61 -16.44 1.62
CA THR A 159 -9.45 -15.16 2.29
C THR A 159 -7.98 -14.83 2.46
N VAL A 160 -7.56 -13.69 1.93
CA VAL A 160 -6.19 -13.18 1.97
C VAL A 160 -6.07 -11.99 2.93
N VAL A 161 -7.06 -11.11 2.92
CA VAL A 161 -7.07 -9.87 3.70
C VAL A 161 -8.38 -9.71 4.45
N ILE A 162 -8.29 -9.39 5.74
CA ILE A 162 -9.44 -9.02 6.56
C ILE A 162 -9.35 -7.53 6.87
N LYS A 163 -10.34 -6.75 6.41
CA LYS A 163 -10.44 -5.31 6.69
C LYS A 163 -11.54 -5.04 7.68
N ARG A 164 -11.22 -4.28 8.75
CA ARG A 164 -12.17 -3.91 9.78
C ARG A 164 -12.26 -2.39 9.92
N TYR A 165 -13.46 -1.86 9.86
CA TYR A 165 -13.76 -0.44 10.06
C TYR A 165 -14.81 -0.25 11.15
N SER A 166 -14.71 0.85 11.91
CA SER A 166 -15.58 1.11 13.06
C SER A 166 -16.87 1.86 12.71
N LEU A 167 -16.91 2.61 11.60
CA LEU A 167 -18.02 3.49 11.25
C LEU A 167 -18.74 3.03 9.97
N ARG A 168 -20.08 2.96 10.03
CA ARG A 168 -20.93 2.44 8.95
C ARG A 168 -20.76 3.16 7.60
N LEU A 169 -20.74 4.49 7.59
CA LEU A 169 -20.57 5.27 6.35
C LEU A 169 -19.18 5.08 5.73
N LEU A 170 -18.14 5.07 6.56
CA LEU A 170 -16.77 4.77 6.10
C LEU A 170 -16.66 3.35 5.56
N THR A 171 -17.41 2.39 6.12
CA THR A 171 -17.41 1.00 5.67
C THR A 171 -17.90 0.89 4.22
N ALA A 172 -18.99 1.57 3.84
CA ALA A 172 -19.51 1.52 2.47
C ALA A 172 -18.52 2.08 1.45
N GLN A 173 -17.90 3.23 1.73
CA GLN A 173 -16.87 3.83 0.86
C GLN A 173 -15.63 2.94 0.74
N GLN A 174 -15.19 2.35 1.84
CA GLN A 174 -14.02 1.47 1.85
C GLN A 174 -14.30 0.13 1.16
N PHE A 175 -15.53 -0.39 1.30
CA PHE A 175 -15.98 -1.57 0.55
C PHE A 175 -15.93 -1.31 -0.95
N GLN A 176 -16.47 -0.19 -1.42
CA GLN A 176 -16.45 0.17 -2.84
C GLN A 176 -15.01 0.26 -3.38
N ARG A 177 -14.11 0.92 -2.65
CA ARG A 177 -12.69 1.03 -3.04
C ARG A 177 -12.01 -0.34 -3.10
N ALA A 178 -12.28 -1.21 -2.14
CA ALA A 178 -11.78 -2.57 -2.13
C ALA A 178 -12.34 -3.41 -3.28
N ALA A 179 -13.64 -3.27 -3.60
CA ALA A 179 -14.28 -3.96 -4.71
C ALA A 179 -13.65 -3.57 -6.05
N ILE A 180 -13.43 -2.26 -6.30
CA ILE A 180 -12.74 -1.78 -7.51
C ILE A 180 -11.32 -2.37 -7.60
N LEU A 181 -10.58 -2.40 -6.48
CA LEU A 181 -9.25 -3.01 -6.45
C LEU A 181 -9.27 -4.50 -6.79
N ILE A 182 -10.22 -5.26 -6.23
CA ILE A 182 -10.36 -6.69 -6.52
C ILE A 182 -10.67 -6.91 -8.00
N CYS A 183 -11.54 -6.10 -8.60
CA CYS A 183 -11.82 -6.15 -10.02
C CYS A 183 -10.57 -5.84 -10.85
N ALA A 184 -9.77 -4.85 -10.46
CA ALA A 184 -8.50 -4.53 -11.12
C ALA A 184 -7.50 -5.70 -11.03
N CYS A 185 -7.32 -6.28 -9.85
CA CYS A 185 -6.46 -7.45 -9.65
C CYS A 185 -6.92 -8.65 -10.50
N GLU A 186 -8.24 -8.90 -10.57
CA GLU A 186 -8.80 -10.00 -11.36
C GLU A 186 -8.64 -9.77 -12.86
N LYS A 187 -8.77 -8.53 -13.34
CA LYS A 187 -8.48 -8.17 -14.73
C LYS A 187 -7.02 -8.50 -15.07
N LEU A 188 -6.07 -8.02 -14.26
CA LEU A 188 -4.65 -8.26 -14.44
C LEU A 188 -4.25 -9.74 -14.35
N ARG A 189 -4.98 -10.53 -13.58
CA ARG A 189 -4.77 -11.97 -13.48
C ARG A 189 -5.19 -12.73 -14.75
N ARG A 190 -6.18 -12.20 -15.48
CA ARG A 190 -6.71 -12.84 -16.71
C ARG A 190 -5.94 -12.49 -17.96
N ASP A 191 -5.36 -11.29 -17.98
CA ASP A 191 -4.50 -10.81 -19.08
C ASP A 191 -3.11 -11.47 -18.99
#